data_0eaf1ab5b5cfa973754cb365cafad193
#
_entry.id   0eaf1ab5b5cfa973754cb365cafad193
#
_cell.length_a   1.000
_cell.length_b   1.000
_cell.length_c   1.000
_cell.angle_alpha   90.00
_cell.angle_beta   90.00
_cell.angle_gamma   90.00
#
_symmetry.space_group_name_H-M   'P 1'
#
loop_
_entity.id
_entity.type
_entity.pdbx_description
1 polymer ?
#
loop_
_entity_poly.entity_id
_entity_poly.type
_entity_poly.pdbx_seq_one_letter_code
_entity_poly.pdbx_strand_id
1 'polypeptide(L)' 'MEDMPLNVKIENVRGKINTAISESIMEYGLPAFIVSGILADVLLEVKRQEKIELTNSYNNLLKEVKK' A
#
# COMPACT_ATOMS: atom_id res chain seq x y z
N MET A 1 8.03 6.02 18.29
CA MET A 1 7.80 5.39 17.00
C MET A 1 7.91 6.35 15.86
N GLU A 2 7.60 7.61 16.11
CA GLU A 2 7.73 8.60 15.04
C GLU A 2 9.18 8.83 14.65
N ASP A 3 10.11 8.31 15.43
CA ASP A 3 11.53 8.46 15.11
C ASP A 3 12.05 7.41 14.15
N MET A 4 11.20 6.45 13.75
CA MET A 4 11.63 5.40 12.87
C MET A 4 11.90 5.97 11.47
N PRO A 5 13.08 5.70 10.91
CA PRO A 5 13.39 6.19 9.56
C PRO A 5 12.45 5.60 8.53
N LEU A 6 12.26 6.34 7.44
CA LEU A 6 11.33 5.93 6.39
C LEU A 6 11.72 4.59 5.78
N ASN A 7 13.00 4.37 5.54
CA ASN A 7 13.42 3.10 4.94
C ASN A 7 13.13 1.92 5.84
N VAL A 8 13.19 2.11 7.16
CA VAL A 8 12.84 1.04 8.10
C VAL A 8 11.35 0.79 8.07
N LYS A 9 10.55 1.84 8.01
CA LYS A 9 9.11 1.69 7.90
C LYS A 9 8.72 0.92 6.64
N ILE A 10 9.37 1.22 5.52
CA ILE A 10 9.11 0.55 4.25
C ILE A 10 9.42 -0.93 4.36
N GLU A 11 10.55 -1.28 4.97
CA GLU A 11 10.90 -2.69 5.11
C GLU A 11 9.96 -3.42 6.06
N ASN A 12 9.51 -2.75 7.11
CA ASN A 12 8.55 -3.36 8.02
C ASN A 12 7.23 -3.66 7.32
N VAL A 13 6.76 -2.72 6.51
CA VAL A 13 5.51 -2.92 5.77
C VAL A 13 5.67 -4.04 4.75
N ARG A 14 6.80 -4.04 4.03
CA ARG A 14 7.09 -5.10 3.07
C ARG A 14 7.07 -6.47 3.73
N GLY A 15 7.69 -6.57 4.90
CA GLY A 15 7.73 -7.83 5.63
C GLY A 15 6.36 -8.29 6.06
N LYS A 16 5.53 -7.37 6.55
CA LYS A 16 4.17 -7.71 6.97
C LYS A 16 3.33 -8.18 5.79
N ILE A 17 3.46 -7.53 4.65
CA ILE A 17 2.72 -7.92 3.46
C ILE A 17 3.15 -9.30 3.00
N ASN A 18 4.47 -9.54 2.94
CA ASN A 18 4.98 -10.84 2.53
C ASN A 18 4.53 -11.95 3.46
N THR A 19 4.56 -11.71 4.76
CA THR A 19 4.12 -12.69 5.73
C THR A 19 2.65 -12.99 5.57
N ALA A 20 1.83 -11.96 5.39
CA ALA A 20 0.39 -12.15 5.22
C ALA A 20 0.09 -12.97 3.98
N ILE A 21 0.82 -12.73 2.89
CA ILE A 21 0.64 -13.47 1.66
C ILE A 21 1.01 -14.94 1.86
N SER A 22 2.17 -15.19 2.47
CA SER A 22 2.63 -16.56 2.70
C SER A 22 1.68 -17.33 3.60
N GLU A 23 1.24 -16.71 4.67
CA GLU A 23 0.32 -17.35 5.61
C GLU A 23 -1.02 -17.63 4.96
N SER A 24 -1.51 -16.72 4.12
CA SER A 24 -2.78 -16.92 3.44
C SER A 24 -2.70 -18.09 2.47
N ILE A 25 -1.60 -18.19 1.73
CA ILE A 25 -1.41 -19.29 0.80
C ILE A 25 -1.39 -20.61 1.56
N MET A 26 -0.66 -20.68 2.65
CA MET A 26 -0.57 -21.91 3.43
C MET A 26 -1.89 -22.27 4.08
N GLU A 27 -2.58 -21.28 4.60
CA GLU A 27 -3.81 -21.51 5.35
C GLU A 27 -4.94 -22.01 4.46
N TYR A 28 -5.08 -21.42 3.29
CA TYR A 28 -6.20 -21.73 2.40
C TYR A 28 -5.82 -22.61 1.21
N GLY A 29 -4.54 -22.90 1.06
CA GLY A 29 -4.08 -23.75 -0.02
C GLY A 29 -4.33 -23.20 -1.41
N LEU A 30 -4.30 -21.88 -1.56
CA LEU A 30 -4.61 -21.26 -2.84
C LEU A 30 -3.41 -21.29 -3.78
N PRO A 31 -3.65 -21.54 -5.08
CA PRO A 31 -2.56 -21.47 -6.05
C PRO A 31 -2.07 -20.04 -6.21
N ALA A 32 -0.83 -19.92 -6.65
CA ALA A 32 -0.20 -18.60 -6.78
C ALA A 32 -0.94 -17.69 -7.76
N PHE A 33 -1.51 -18.26 -8.83
CA PHE A 33 -2.17 -17.42 -9.83
C PHE A 33 -3.44 -16.77 -9.27
N ILE A 34 -4.12 -17.44 -8.34
CA ILE A 34 -5.28 -16.87 -7.70
C ILE A 34 -4.86 -15.76 -6.75
N VAL A 35 -3.81 -16.01 -5.98
CA VAL A 35 -3.29 -14.98 -5.07
C VAL A 35 -2.79 -13.77 -5.85
N SER A 36 -2.21 -14.01 -7.01
CA SER A 36 -1.77 -12.93 -7.88
C SER A 36 -2.94 -12.02 -8.30
N GLY A 37 -4.09 -12.64 -8.63
CA GLY A 37 -5.27 -11.87 -8.97
C GLY A 37 -5.78 -11.04 -7.79
N ILE A 38 -5.79 -11.64 -6.61
CA ILE A 38 -6.21 -10.93 -5.41
C ILE A 38 -5.27 -9.75 -5.14
N LEU A 39 -3.97 -9.98 -5.29
CA LEU A 39 -3.00 -8.91 -5.07
C LEU A 39 -3.18 -7.77 -6.07
N ALA A 40 -3.54 -8.10 -7.31
CA ALA A 40 -3.81 -7.07 -8.30
C ALA A 40 -5.00 -6.21 -7.88
N ASP A 41 -6.04 -6.83 -7.34
CA ASP A 41 -7.19 -6.09 -6.85
C ASP A 41 -6.82 -5.19 -5.68
N VAL A 42 -6.03 -5.72 -4.75
CA VAL A 42 -5.57 -4.93 -3.61
C VAL A 42 -4.71 -3.78 -4.09
N LEU A 43 -3.85 -4.02 -5.07
CA LEU A 43 -3.01 -2.97 -5.61
C LEU A 43 -3.84 -1.85 -6.22
N LEU A 44 -4.93 -2.19 -6.90
CA LEU A 44 -5.82 -1.17 -7.46
C LEU A 44 -6.42 -0.31 -6.36
N GLU A 45 -6.79 -0.91 -5.23
CA GLU A 45 -7.31 -0.14 -4.12
C GLU A 45 -6.26 0.82 -3.56
N VAL A 46 -5.03 0.35 -3.42
CA VAL A 46 -3.96 1.20 -2.92
C VAL A 46 -3.67 2.31 -3.92
N LYS A 47 -3.71 2.00 -5.20
CA LYS A 47 -3.50 3.02 -6.24
C LYS A 47 -4.58 4.07 -6.21
N ARG A 48 -5.81 3.66 -5.96
CA ARG A 48 -6.91 4.61 -5.83
C ARG A 48 -6.69 5.54 -4.65
N GLN A 49 -6.24 4.99 -3.53
CA GLN A 49 -5.93 5.78 -2.35
C GLN A 49 -4.79 6.74 -2.63
N GLU A 50 -3.79 6.28 -3.33
CA GLU A 50 -2.66 7.12 -3.72
C GLU A 50 -3.13 8.31 -4.55
N LYS A 51 -4.05 8.06 -5.48
CA LYS A 51 -4.58 9.11 -6.33
C LYS A 51 -5.33 10.16 -5.51
N ILE A 52 -6.11 9.70 -4.53
CA ILE A 52 -6.84 10.62 -3.67
C ILE A 52 -5.88 11.49 -2.86
N GLU A 53 -4.85 10.86 -2.30
CA GLU A 53 -3.87 11.61 -1.51
C GLU A 53 -3.14 12.63 -2.36
N LEU A 54 -2.77 12.25 -3.56
CA LEU A 54 -2.08 13.17 -4.46
C LEU A 54 -2.97 14.34 -4.86
N THR A 55 -4.23 14.06 -5.13
CA THR A 55 -5.19 15.10 -5.47
C THR A 55 -5.36 16.08 -4.31
N ASN A 56 -5.47 15.56 -3.10
CA ASN A 56 -5.62 16.42 -1.94
C ASN A 56 -4.39 17.29 -1.71
N SER A 57 -3.22 16.71 -1.89
CA SER A 57 -1.98 17.47 -1.74
C SER A 57 -1.89 18.57 -2.77
N TYR A 58 -2.28 18.28 -4.00
CA TYR A 58 -2.26 19.25 -5.07
C TYR A 58 -3.23 20.39 -4.80
N ASN A 59 -4.42 20.05 -4.31
CA ASN A 59 -5.41 21.06 -3.99
C ASN A 59 -4.93 21.98 -2.86
N ASN A 60 -4.28 21.41 -1.86
CA ASN A 60 -3.74 22.20 -0.78
C ASN A 60 -2.66 23.15 -1.27
N LEU A 61 -1.83 22.68 -2.18
CA LEU A 61 -0.79 23.52 -2.77
C LEU A 61 -1.39 24.68 -3.53
N LEU A 62 -2.46 24.42 -4.29
CA LEU A 62 -3.13 25.47 -5.04
C LEU A 62 -3.73 26.51 -4.12
N LYS A 63 -4.28 26.09 -2.99
CA LYS A 63 -4.84 27.02 -2.04
C LYS A 63 -3.77 27.96 -1.50
N GLU A 64 -2.60 27.42 -1.23
CA GLU A 64 -1.51 28.25 -0.72
C GLU A 64 -1.01 29.23 -1.77
N VAL A 65 -0.95 28.79 -3.00
CA VAL A 65 -0.47 29.65 -4.08
C VAL A 65 -1.42 30.79 -4.35
N LYS A 66 -2.69 30.57 -4.13
CA LYS A 66 -3.69 31.60 -4.40
C LYS A 66 -3.65 32.77 -3.43
N LYS A 67 -2.99 32.60 -2.35
CA LYS A 67 -2.83 33.73 -1.44
C LYS A 67 -1.91 34.75 -2.02
#